data_f51dca71c8458f0b2da2376fd8f3e91d
#
_entry.id   f51dca71c8458f0b2da2376fd8f3e91d
#
_cell.length_a   1.000
_cell.length_b   1.000
_cell.length_c   1.000
_cell.angle_alpha   90.00
_cell.angle_beta   90.00
_cell.angle_gamma   90.00
#
_symmetry.space_group_name_H-M   'P 1'
#
loop_
_entity.id
_entity.type
_entity.pdbx_description
1 polymer ?
#
loop_
_entity_poly.entity_id
_entity_poly.type
_entity_poly.pdbx_seq_one_letter_code
_entity_poly.pdbx_strand_id
1 'polypeptide(L)'
;MNGTGGPGPERSLFVVPDEVSAFGRKVYGIANTLSSALNSTGKDVDELLAQGWSGAAASEFAEGWRDTREGGLRIVQALTGMAAKLGIGADNYRDGDGDSAGEFTELRL
;
A
#
# COMPACT_ATOMS: atom_id res chain seq x y z
N MET A 1 6.65 32.57 21.49
CA MET A 1 6.67 32.02 21.43
C MET A 1 6.71 31.40 21.44
N ASN A 2 6.84 31.40 21.21
CA ASN A 2 6.77 30.62 21.10
C ASN A 2 6.72 29.94 21.04
N GLY A 3 6.73 29.95 21.14
CA GLY A 3 6.60 29.26 21.16
C GLY A 3 6.59 28.85 21.14
N THR A 4 6.20 29.27 21.34
CA THR A 4 6.28 29.01 21.43
C THR A 4 6.49 28.37 21.77
N GLY A 5 6.22 29.03 21.71
CA GLY A 5 6.47 28.19 22.59
C GLY A 5 7.15 27.09 22.23
N GLY A 6 8.08 27.23 22.09
CA GLY A 6 8.88 26.16 21.75
C GLY A 6 8.22 24.81 21.85
N PRO A 7 7.78 24.40 23.00
CA PRO A 7 7.27 23.02 23.08
C PRO A 7 5.96 22.83 22.34
N GLY A 8 5.20 23.89 22.20
CA GLY A 8 3.96 23.76 21.48
C GLY A 8 4.10 23.24 20.06
N PRO A 9 4.96 23.87 19.27
CA PRO A 9 5.15 23.39 17.90
C PRO A 9 5.67 21.97 17.85
N GLU A 10 6.60 21.64 18.71
CA GLU A 10 7.11 20.29 18.72
C GLU A 10 6.06 19.28 19.05
N ARG A 11 5.21 19.61 19.99
CA ARG A 11 4.15 18.72 20.39
C ARG A 11 3.20 18.48 19.23
N SER A 12 2.89 19.53 18.46
CA SER A 12 1.98 19.36 17.37
C SER A 12 2.54 18.47 16.27
N LEU A 13 3.88 18.34 16.21
CA LEU A 13 4.46 17.43 15.23
C LEU A 13 4.13 15.97 15.52
N PHE A 14 3.80 15.66 16.76
CA PHE A 14 3.52 14.29 17.16
C PHE A 14 2.03 14.03 17.36
N VAL A 15 1.23 15.05 17.23
CA VAL A 15 -0.21 14.90 17.41
C VAL A 15 -0.85 14.81 16.05
N VAL A 16 -1.44 13.67 15.76
CA VAL A 16 -2.09 13.43 14.49
C VAL A 16 -3.59 13.36 14.73
N PRO A 17 -4.37 14.24 14.14
CA PRO A 17 -5.81 14.19 14.30
C PRO A 17 -6.37 12.84 13.88
N ASP A 18 -7.46 12.44 14.51
CA ASP A 18 -8.08 11.15 14.23
C ASP A 18 -8.41 10.98 12.77
N GLU A 19 -8.86 12.05 12.13
CA GLU A 19 -9.22 11.99 10.73
C GLU A 19 -8.03 11.68 9.84
N VAL A 20 -6.88 12.26 10.19
CA VAL A 20 -5.67 12.05 9.43
C VAL A 20 -5.20 10.61 9.62
N SER A 21 -5.25 10.12 10.86
CA SER A 21 -4.87 8.74 11.13
C SER A 21 -5.79 7.77 10.38
N ALA A 22 -7.08 8.07 10.35
CA ALA A 22 -8.02 7.20 9.65
C ALA A 22 -7.70 7.15 8.16
N PHE A 23 -7.37 8.30 7.59
CA PHE A 23 -6.99 8.32 6.19
C PHE A 23 -5.68 7.58 5.96
N GLY A 24 -4.74 7.71 6.89
CA GLY A 24 -3.49 6.96 6.81
C GLY A 24 -3.73 5.46 6.80
N ARG A 25 -4.64 4.98 7.65
CA ARG A 25 -4.97 3.56 7.65
C ARG A 25 -5.59 3.13 6.33
N LYS A 26 -6.42 3.98 5.75
CA LYS A 26 -7.00 3.69 4.46
C LYS A 26 -5.92 3.56 3.39
N VAL A 27 -4.99 4.49 3.37
CA VAL A 27 -3.90 4.48 2.40
C VAL A 27 -3.04 3.23 2.59
N TYR A 28 -2.70 2.92 3.83
CA TYR A 28 -1.89 1.75 4.12
C TYR A 28 -2.61 0.47 3.66
N GLY A 29 -3.90 0.42 3.89
CA GLY A 29 -4.68 -0.72 3.48
C GLY A 29 -4.73 -0.90 1.98
N ILE A 30 -4.81 0.20 1.24
CA ILE A 30 -4.77 0.13 -0.23
C ILE A 30 -3.43 -0.47 -0.67
N ALA A 31 -2.34 -0.04 -0.02
CA ALA A 31 -1.03 -0.59 -0.33
C ALA A 31 -0.98 -2.10 -0.08
N ASN A 32 -1.56 -2.55 1.02
CA ASN A 32 -1.61 -3.97 1.33
C ASN A 32 -2.40 -4.75 0.29
N THR A 33 -3.53 -4.20 -0.14
CA THR A 33 -4.36 -4.86 -1.14
C THR A 33 -3.61 -4.97 -2.46
N LEU A 34 -2.93 -3.91 -2.85
CA LEU A 34 -2.16 -3.94 -4.09
C LEU A 34 -1.01 -4.94 -3.98
N SER A 35 -0.31 -4.94 -2.86
CA SER A 35 0.79 -5.88 -2.65
C SER A 35 0.31 -7.32 -2.78
N SER A 36 -0.82 -7.64 -2.15
CA SER A 36 -1.38 -8.97 -2.21
C SER A 36 -1.80 -9.33 -3.62
N ALA A 37 -2.39 -8.38 -4.33
CA ALA A 37 -2.81 -8.62 -5.71
C ALA A 37 -1.62 -8.90 -6.61
N LEU A 38 -0.52 -8.17 -6.41
CA LEU A 38 0.68 -8.38 -7.20
C LEU A 38 1.26 -9.77 -6.93
N ASN A 39 1.29 -10.18 -5.66
CA ASN A 39 1.81 -11.49 -5.32
C ASN A 39 0.94 -12.60 -5.90
N SER A 40 -0.36 -12.46 -5.77
CA SER A 40 -1.30 -13.46 -6.25
C SER A 40 -1.23 -13.58 -7.77
N THR A 41 -1.20 -12.44 -8.45
CA THR A 41 -1.11 -12.44 -9.90
C THR A 41 0.21 -13.02 -10.36
N GLY A 42 1.29 -12.73 -9.62
CA GLY A 42 2.59 -13.28 -9.96
C GLY A 42 2.59 -14.81 -9.95
N LYS A 43 1.90 -15.40 -8.96
CA LYS A 43 1.79 -16.85 -8.93
C LYS A 43 1.01 -17.38 -10.11
N ASP A 44 -0.06 -16.69 -10.47
CA ASP A 44 -0.85 -17.10 -11.63
C ASP A 44 -0.04 -17.03 -12.90
N VAL A 45 0.77 -15.99 -13.04
CA VAL A 45 1.63 -15.85 -14.22
C VAL A 45 2.65 -16.98 -14.25
N ASP A 46 3.27 -17.27 -13.11
CA ASP A 46 4.24 -18.35 -13.04
C ASP A 46 3.63 -19.68 -13.46
N GLU A 47 2.41 -19.95 -13.00
CA GLU A 47 1.72 -21.18 -13.34
C GLU A 47 1.40 -21.23 -14.82
N LEU A 48 0.95 -20.13 -15.37
CA LEU A 48 0.63 -20.08 -16.79
C LEU A 48 1.85 -20.39 -17.64
N LEU A 49 2.98 -19.79 -17.28
CA LEU A 49 4.22 -20.02 -18.04
C LEU A 49 4.75 -21.43 -17.84
N ALA A 50 4.50 -22.02 -16.68
CA ALA A 50 4.96 -23.38 -16.38
C ALA A 50 4.17 -24.43 -17.13
N GLN A 51 2.99 -24.08 -17.66
CA GLN A 51 2.14 -25.04 -18.32
C GLN A 51 2.44 -25.16 -19.82
N GLY A 52 3.60 -24.70 -20.22
CA GLY A 52 4.04 -24.94 -21.59
C GLY A 52 3.74 -23.83 -22.57
N TRP A 53 3.16 -22.73 -22.11
CA TRP A 53 2.99 -21.59 -22.99
C TRP A 53 4.34 -20.95 -23.24
N SER A 54 4.77 -20.93 -24.49
CA SER A 54 6.09 -20.42 -24.81
C SER A 54 6.02 -19.68 -26.15
N GLY A 55 7.18 -19.17 -26.57
CA GLY A 55 7.26 -18.43 -27.81
C GLY A 55 7.30 -16.94 -27.57
N ALA A 56 7.24 -16.17 -28.67
CA ALA A 56 7.42 -14.73 -28.60
C ALA A 56 6.34 -14.06 -27.75
N ALA A 57 5.10 -14.48 -27.91
CA ALA A 57 4.01 -13.86 -27.15
C ALA A 57 4.15 -14.11 -25.67
N ALA A 58 4.56 -15.32 -25.29
CA ALA A 58 4.76 -15.65 -23.88
C ALA A 58 5.90 -14.83 -23.29
N SER A 59 6.98 -14.66 -24.04
CA SER A 59 8.10 -13.85 -23.58
C SER A 59 7.70 -12.39 -23.39
N GLU A 60 6.97 -11.84 -24.33
CA GLU A 60 6.51 -10.47 -24.22
C GLU A 60 5.56 -10.29 -23.05
N PHE A 61 4.70 -11.28 -22.84
CA PHE A 61 3.79 -11.23 -21.71
C PHE A 61 4.58 -11.24 -20.39
N ALA A 62 5.58 -12.11 -20.30
CA ALA A 62 6.40 -12.19 -19.08
C ALA A 62 7.13 -10.89 -18.81
N GLU A 63 7.63 -10.24 -19.86
CA GLU A 63 8.29 -8.95 -19.69
C GLU A 63 7.30 -7.88 -19.24
N GLY A 64 6.12 -7.86 -19.85
CA GLY A 64 5.09 -6.92 -19.44
C GLY A 64 4.67 -7.10 -17.99
N TRP A 65 4.57 -8.36 -17.58
CA TRP A 65 4.24 -8.63 -16.18
C TRP A 65 5.36 -8.15 -15.26
N ARG A 66 6.61 -8.39 -15.62
CA ARG A 66 7.72 -7.93 -14.80
C ARG A 66 7.68 -6.42 -14.63
N ASP A 67 7.46 -5.69 -15.72
CA ASP A 67 7.38 -4.23 -15.65
C ASP A 67 6.22 -3.78 -14.79
N THR A 68 5.08 -4.44 -14.95
CA THR A 68 3.88 -4.13 -14.17
C THR A 68 4.13 -4.37 -12.69
N ARG A 69 4.77 -5.49 -12.36
CA ARG A 69 5.05 -5.82 -10.97
C ARG A 69 6.00 -4.80 -10.34
N GLU A 70 7.05 -4.43 -11.07
CA GLU A 70 7.99 -3.44 -10.55
C GLU A 70 7.32 -2.10 -10.33
N GLY A 71 6.51 -1.66 -11.28
CA GLY A 71 5.78 -0.41 -11.13
C GLY A 71 4.80 -0.47 -9.98
N GLY A 72 4.11 -1.61 -9.85
CA GLY A 72 3.17 -1.79 -8.76
C GLY A 72 3.85 -1.76 -7.41
N LEU A 73 5.03 -2.38 -7.29
CA LEU A 73 5.75 -2.35 -6.03
C LEU A 73 6.21 -0.95 -5.68
N ARG A 74 6.58 -0.15 -6.68
CA ARG A 74 6.93 1.25 -6.41
C ARG A 74 5.72 2.01 -5.89
N ILE A 75 4.55 1.72 -6.44
CA ILE A 75 3.33 2.35 -5.96
C ILE A 75 3.04 1.94 -4.53
N VAL A 76 3.23 0.65 -4.20
CA VAL A 76 3.07 0.18 -2.83
C VAL A 76 3.99 0.96 -1.90
N GLN A 77 5.25 1.13 -2.29
CA GLN A 77 6.21 1.86 -1.47
C GLN A 77 5.81 3.31 -1.29
N ALA A 78 5.31 3.92 -2.35
CA ALA A 78 4.87 5.31 -2.26
C ALA A 78 3.68 5.44 -1.32
N LEU A 79 2.74 4.52 -1.41
CA LEU A 79 1.56 4.56 -0.55
C LEU A 79 1.91 4.32 0.91
N THR A 80 2.79 3.35 1.17
CA THR A 80 3.19 3.11 2.56
C THR A 80 3.98 4.29 3.11
N GLY A 81 4.77 4.96 2.26
CA GLY A 81 5.47 6.16 2.67
C GLY A 81 4.50 7.28 3.01
N MET A 82 3.45 7.44 2.21
CA MET A 82 2.42 8.42 2.51
C MET A 82 1.72 8.10 3.83
N ALA A 83 1.35 6.83 4.02
CA ALA A 83 0.70 6.43 5.26
C ALA A 83 1.59 6.70 6.46
N ALA A 84 2.90 6.48 6.32
CA ALA A 84 3.83 6.74 7.41
C ALA A 84 3.82 8.20 7.80
N LYS A 85 3.70 9.10 6.83
CA LYS A 85 3.63 10.53 7.12
C LYS A 85 2.34 10.88 7.84
N LEU A 86 1.35 10.02 7.76
CA LEU A 86 0.08 10.20 8.46
C LEU A 86 0.05 9.41 9.76
N GLY A 87 1.20 8.87 10.17
CA GLY A 87 1.33 8.20 11.45
C GLY A 87 1.01 6.71 11.42
N ILE A 88 0.84 6.13 10.25
CA ILE A 88 0.43 4.72 10.15
C ILE A 88 1.53 3.88 9.54
N GLY A 89 1.87 2.80 10.23
CA GLY A 89 2.81 1.81 9.75
C GLY A 89 2.30 0.41 10.08
N ALA A 90 3.16 -0.57 9.87
CA ALA A 90 2.78 -1.95 10.06
C ALA A 90 2.38 -2.23 11.50
N ASP A 91 3.00 -1.54 12.45
CA ASP A 91 2.77 -1.84 13.85
C ASP A 91 1.46 -1.30 14.38
N ASN A 92 0.92 -0.23 13.79
CA ASN A 92 -0.33 0.31 14.29
C ASN A 92 -1.47 0.29 13.27
N TYR A 93 -1.22 -0.19 12.08
CA TYR A 93 -2.27 -0.33 11.10
C TYR A 93 -3.38 -1.25 11.61
N ARG A 94 -3.01 -2.30 12.31
CA ARG A 94 -3.95 -3.31 12.75
C ARG A 94 -4.96 -2.82 13.78
N ASP A 95 -4.63 -1.72 14.45
CA ASP A 95 -5.55 -1.17 15.44
C ASP A 95 -6.86 -0.73 14.80
N GLY A 96 -6.81 -0.31 13.56
CA GLY A 96 -8.00 0.08 12.85
C GLY A 96 -8.41 -0.90 11.76
N ASP A 97 -7.99 -2.14 11.91
CA ASP A 97 -8.12 -3.13 10.85
C ASP A 97 -9.57 -3.36 10.43
N GLY A 98 -10.47 -3.43 11.39
CA GLY A 98 -11.86 -3.66 11.08
C GLY A 98 -12.45 -2.56 10.21
N ASP A 99 -12.16 -1.32 10.56
CA ASP A 99 -12.64 -0.20 9.78
C ASP A 99 -12.04 -0.18 8.40
N SER A 100 -10.74 -0.46 8.34
CA SER A 100 -10.04 -0.46 7.07
C SER A 100 -10.56 -1.55 6.15
N ALA A 101 -10.82 -2.71 6.70
CA ALA A 101 -11.33 -3.83 5.92
C ALA A 101 -12.69 -3.49 5.32
N GLY A 102 -13.53 -2.81 6.07
CA GLY A 102 -14.82 -2.41 5.56
C GLY A 102 -14.69 -1.45 4.39
N GLU A 103 -13.81 -0.48 4.54
CA GLU A 103 -13.59 0.48 3.47
C GLU A 103 -13.03 -0.18 2.23
N PHE A 104 -12.16 -1.14 2.42
CA PHE A 104 -11.62 -1.89 1.30
C PHE A 104 -12.68 -2.61 0.53
N THR A 105 -13.59 -3.22 1.23
CA THR A 105 -14.66 -3.95 0.58
C THR A 105 -15.45 -3.01 -0.32
N GLU A 106 -15.72 -1.82 0.17
CA GLU A 106 -16.44 -0.85 -0.62
C GLU A 106 -15.65 -0.42 -1.85
N LEU A 107 -14.37 -0.22 -1.69
CA LEU A 107 -13.54 0.25 -2.80
C LEU A 107 -13.43 -0.78 -3.92
N ARG A 108 -13.62 -2.04 -3.60
CA ARG A 108 -13.52 -3.07 -4.61
C ARG A 108 -14.75 -3.21 -5.47
N LEU A 109 -15.79 -2.54 -5.09
CA LEU A 109 -16.99 -2.55 -5.90
C LEU A 109 -16.82 -1.74 -7.17
#